data_d1a8064ba87480abaaa13254fff3580f
#
_entry.id   d1a8064ba87480abaaa13254fff3580f
#
_cell.length_a   1.000
_cell.length_b   1.000
_cell.length_c   1.000
_cell.angle_alpha   90.00
_cell.angle_beta   90.00
_cell.angle_gamma   90.00
#
_symmetry.space_group_name_H-M   'P 1'
#
loop_
_entity.id
_entity.type
_entity.pdbx_description
1 polymer ?
#
loop_
_entity_poly.entity_id
_entity_poly.type
_entity_poly.pdbx_seq_one_letter_code
_entity_poly.pdbx_strand_id
1 'polypeptide(L)'
;MAITWSEIRHWDPIDLNTAVEDLTNSRKKLMEEADEAASAKGRVQSSGAAVTAMLTSLGSLNELLDAIVNEVSELIMATAEAATGVWDVKTKVFECTSFVEQYPDLSIGEDGQVRVTGSEPRLSERIRLKELIKKAIERAVEVDNDYSKRLRAVANGRYVCKETAASDSQGLPDLPQKGWSPTEAAAWWGALTEAERRKLIKNHPEAIGNLDGLPGSVRDEANRILLPRKLEAAKKHLKDVEEEFDSEQKIIDGINSGPKGRNSHTEAFLEARRRVKDLTKLNELVSAGGKSRHHYQLLTLEVPERCDKDVKAAVAVGDIDKATNVATMVPGIGNTVRKGMGGMLDTAEELRAKAGADKTAVVAWIGYDAPPGAGWTDTDSNGSDTDYTTTEVADKAAPALNRFQEGIYVSHDKQGVDPHLTVHAHSYGSTVSGTALLNTKVGVVDAAQFHGSPGARATNAHQWNVPYGHMYTAENGKDKVVGMGELGGFGPEPSKVPGVQKISSDPHGKHSDHWSNPEFMEDAAQITAGKDPSFDSIDNMARR
;
A
#
# COMPACT_ATOMS: atom_id res chain seq x y z
N MET A 1 13.70 3.32 32.73
CA MET A 1 14.40 4.60 32.43
C MET A 1 13.47 5.41 31.53
N ALA A 2 13.52 6.74 31.60
CA ALA A 2 12.73 7.54 30.68
C ALA A 2 13.44 7.52 29.29
N ILE A 3 12.71 7.20 28.23
CA ILE A 3 13.22 7.24 26.85
C ILE A 3 13.49 8.70 26.47
N THR A 4 14.63 8.97 25.89
CA THR A 4 15.12 10.31 25.57
C THR A 4 15.20 10.52 24.05
N TRP A 5 15.23 11.80 23.64
CA TRP A 5 15.44 12.17 22.22
C TRP A 5 16.75 11.59 21.66
N SER A 6 17.83 11.65 22.45
CA SER A 6 19.14 11.12 22.04
C SER A 6 19.11 9.63 21.71
N GLU A 7 18.27 8.86 22.38
CA GLU A 7 18.10 7.42 22.11
C GLU A 7 17.27 7.18 20.86
N ILE A 8 16.09 7.79 20.76
CA ILE A 8 15.12 7.48 19.68
C ILE A 8 15.59 7.92 18.29
N ARG A 9 16.47 8.92 18.19
CA ARG A 9 17.01 9.37 16.90
C ARG A 9 17.88 8.32 16.20
N HIS A 10 18.27 7.27 16.91
CA HIS A 10 19.05 6.15 16.39
C HIS A 10 18.23 4.86 16.25
N TRP A 11 16.94 4.92 16.58
CA TRP A 11 16.09 3.74 16.41
C TRP A 11 15.90 3.41 14.94
N ASP A 12 16.13 2.13 14.63
CA ASP A 12 15.94 1.57 13.29
C ASP A 12 15.22 0.22 13.39
N PRO A 13 14.22 -0.05 12.56
CA PRO A 13 13.50 -1.32 12.58
C PRO A 13 14.35 -2.51 12.08
N ILE A 14 15.50 -2.29 11.45
CA ILE A 14 16.35 -3.33 10.83
C ILE A 14 16.70 -4.44 11.82
N ASP A 15 17.12 -4.10 13.04
CA ASP A 15 17.51 -5.10 14.04
C ASP A 15 16.31 -5.98 14.44
N LEU A 16 15.12 -5.40 14.56
CA LEU A 16 13.90 -6.14 14.87
C LEU A 16 13.43 -6.97 13.68
N ASN A 17 13.55 -6.48 12.46
CA ASN A 17 13.27 -7.24 11.25
C ASN A 17 14.19 -8.46 11.13
N THR A 18 15.48 -8.30 11.40
CA THR A 18 16.45 -9.40 11.45
C THR A 18 16.06 -10.43 12.54
N ALA A 19 15.68 -9.96 13.73
CA ALA A 19 15.21 -10.86 14.79
C ALA A 19 13.95 -11.63 14.39
N VAL A 20 13.00 -11.02 13.67
CA VAL A 20 11.83 -11.70 13.11
C VAL A 20 12.24 -12.83 12.15
N GLU A 21 13.25 -12.60 11.31
CA GLU A 21 13.75 -13.62 10.37
C GLU A 21 14.43 -14.79 11.10
N ASP A 22 15.27 -14.49 12.07
CA ASP A 22 15.95 -15.51 12.89
C ASP A 22 14.96 -16.35 13.67
N LEU A 23 13.94 -15.72 14.28
CA LEU A 23 12.85 -16.41 14.96
C LEU A 23 12.02 -17.28 13.98
N THR A 24 11.74 -16.75 12.78
CA THR A 24 11.03 -17.48 11.73
C THR A 24 11.79 -18.73 11.28
N ASN A 25 13.10 -18.61 11.07
CA ASN A 25 13.96 -19.73 10.71
C ASN A 25 14.07 -20.75 11.85
N SER A 26 14.14 -20.30 13.10
CA SER A 26 14.15 -21.14 14.27
C SER A 26 12.83 -21.92 14.42
N ARG A 27 11.69 -21.24 14.20
CA ARG A 27 10.37 -21.90 14.19
C ARG A 27 10.28 -23.02 13.16
N LYS A 28 10.74 -22.77 11.93
CA LYS A 28 10.74 -23.80 10.87
C LYS A 28 11.54 -25.03 11.26
N LYS A 29 12.74 -24.86 11.82
CA LYS A 29 13.56 -25.98 12.30
C LYS A 29 12.87 -26.75 13.42
N LEU A 30 12.26 -26.07 14.39
CA LEU A 30 11.52 -26.72 15.48
C LEU A 30 10.34 -27.54 14.95
N MET A 31 9.64 -27.06 13.92
CA MET A 31 8.55 -27.81 13.29
C MET A 31 9.07 -29.05 12.55
N GLU A 32 10.19 -28.95 11.83
CA GLU A 32 10.83 -30.11 11.17
C GLU A 32 11.22 -31.17 12.19
N GLU A 33 11.80 -30.77 13.33
CA GLU A 33 12.13 -31.70 14.43
C GLU A 33 10.87 -32.35 15.08
N ALA A 34 9.79 -31.58 15.25
CA ALA A 34 8.53 -32.08 15.74
C ALA A 34 7.92 -33.14 14.79
N ASP A 35 7.93 -32.86 13.48
CA ASP A 35 7.47 -33.77 12.44
C ASP A 35 8.32 -35.05 12.40
N GLU A 36 9.63 -34.97 12.58
CA GLU A 36 10.53 -36.12 12.66
C GLU A 36 10.23 -36.97 13.88
N ALA A 37 10.05 -36.35 15.05
CA ALA A 37 9.70 -37.05 16.29
C ALA A 37 8.32 -37.74 16.18
N ALA A 38 7.32 -37.08 15.60
CA ALA A 38 6.01 -37.65 15.32
C ALA A 38 6.08 -38.85 14.34
N SER A 39 6.85 -38.70 13.27
CA SER A 39 7.11 -39.72 12.27
C SER A 39 7.84 -40.94 12.89
N ALA A 40 8.83 -40.71 13.76
CA ALA A 40 9.52 -41.77 14.48
C ALA A 40 8.57 -42.56 15.36
N LYS A 41 7.68 -41.89 16.10
CA LYS A 41 6.62 -42.51 16.91
C LYS A 41 5.69 -43.40 16.07
N GLY A 42 5.28 -42.93 14.88
CA GLY A 42 4.38 -43.65 13.96
C GLY A 42 5.01 -44.92 13.33
N ARG A 43 6.33 -44.99 13.24
CA ARG A 43 7.07 -46.12 12.65
C ARG A 43 7.28 -47.27 13.62
N VAL A 44 7.04 -47.11 14.91
CA VAL A 44 7.26 -48.15 15.93
C VAL A 44 6.14 -49.17 15.89
N GLN A 45 6.46 -50.41 15.46
CA GLN A 45 5.52 -51.54 15.38
C GLN A 45 5.72 -52.58 16.49
N SER A 46 6.77 -52.44 17.30
CA SER A 46 7.07 -53.32 18.38
C SER A 46 6.19 -53.07 19.62
N SER A 47 6.09 -54.05 20.52
CA SER A 47 5.35 -53.95 21.78
C SER A 47 6.20 -54.36 22.97
N GLY A 48 5.84 -53.88 24.17
CA GLY A 48 6.52 -54.18 25.42
C GLY A 48 6.74 -52.95 26.29
N ALA A 49 7.08 -53.14 27.57
CA ALA A 49 7.21 -52.07 28.54
C ALA A 49 8.24 -50.98 28.12
N ALA A 50 9.38 -51.38 27.56
CA ALA A 50 10.40 -50.49 27.08
C ALA A 50 9.92 -49.66 25.86
N VAL A 51 9.17 -50.30 24.97
CA VAL A 51 8.59 -49.60 23.80
C VAL A 51 7.51 -48.61 24.24
N THR A 52 6.67 -48.97 25.19
CA THR A 52 5.67 -48.08 25.78
C THR A 52 6.33 -46.86 26.43
N ALA A 53 7.40 -47.06 27.23
CA ALA A 53 8.15 -45.96 27.84
C ALA A 53 8.77 -45.02 26.78
N MET A 54 9.36 -45.58 25.71
CA MET A 54 9.92 -44.82 24.60
C MET A 54 8.83 -44.00 23.88
N LEU A 55 7.67 -44.59 23.56
CA LEU A 55 6.54 -43.90 22.90
C LEU A 55 5.97 -42.78 23.78
N THR A 56 5.94 -42.96 25.10
CA THR A 56 5.55 -41.93 26.06
C THR A 56 6.55 -40.78 26.04
N SER A 57 7.86 -41.07 26.06
CA SER A 57 8.91 -40.03 26.00
C SER A 57 8.88 -39.25 24.69
N LEU A 58 8.65 -39.91 23.55
CA LEU A 58 8.46 -39.24 22.26
C LEU A 58 7.19 -38.35 22.25
N GLY A 59 6.12 -38.82 22.90
CA GLY A 59 4.91 -38.00 23.08
C GLY A 59 5.18 -36.74 23.88
N SER A 60 5.86 -36.85 25.01
CA SER A 60 6.23 -35.68 25.83
C SER A 60 7.21 -34.72 25.12
N LEU A 61 8.11 -35.25 24.29
CA LEU A 61 8.99 -34.43 23.47
C LEU A 61 8.19 -33.61 22.44
N ASN A 62 7.23 -34.22 21.75
CA ASN A 62 6.37 -33.52 20.80
C ASN A 62 5.57 -32.41 21.50
N GLU A 63 4.96 -32.69 22.66
CA GLU A 63 4.22 -31.65 23.41
C GLU A 63 5.13 -30.48 23.82
N LEU A 64 6.39 -30.75 24.17
CA LEU A 64 7.37 -29.71 24.49
C LEU A 64 7.74 -28.91 23.25
N LEU A 65 8.00 -29.56 22.11
CA LEU A 65 8.32 -28.89 20.84
C LEU A 65 7.15 -28.00 20.38
N ASP A 66 5.92 -28.50 20.44
CA ASP A 66 4.72 -27.72 20.12
C ASP A 66 4.57 -26.47 21.02
N ALA A 67 4.85 -26.62 22.33
CA ALA A 67 4.83 -25.49 23.24
C ALA A 67 5.89 -24.42 22.88
N ILE A 68 7.10 -24.85 22.53
CA ILE A 68 8.19 -23.94 22.10
C ILE A 68 7.83 -23.27 20.77
N VAL A 69 7.27 -24.01 19.81
CA VAL A 69 6.81 -23.45 18.53
C VAL A 69 5.76 -22.36 18.75
N ASN A 70 4.83 -22.55 19.68
CA ASN A 70 3.83 -21.56 20.04
C ASN A 70 4.47 -20.30 20.66
N GLU A 71 5.45 -20.47 21.55
CA GLU A 71 6.18 -19.33 22.15
C GLU A 71 6.96 -18.54 21.10
N VAL A 72 7.67 -19.23 20.21
CA VAL A 72 8.41 -18.59 19.11
C VAL A 72 7.46 -17.87 18.15
N SER A 73 6.30 -18.45 17.87
CA SER A 73 5.26 -17.81 17.04
C SER A 73 4.78 -16.49 17.64
N GLU A 74 4.53 -16.45 18.95
CA GLU A 74 4.15 -15.19 19.63
C GLU A 74 5.30 -14.18 19.63
N LEU A 75 6.55 -14.62 19.80
CA LEU A 75 7.71 -13.74 19.70
C LEU A 75 7.86 -13.14 18.30
N ILE A 76 7.64 -13.91 17.23
CA ILE A 76 7.64 -13.40 15.85
C ILE A 76 6.63 -12.26 15.70
N MET A 77 5.38 -12.49 16.13
CA MET A 77 4.33 -11.47 15.98
C MET A 77 4.56 -10.24 16.87
N ALA A 78 5.01 -10.45 18.11
CA ALA A 78 5.34 -9.35 19.01
C ALA A 78 6.48 -8.47 18.48
N THR A 79 7.52 -9.10 17.91
CA THR A 79 8.69 -8.40 17.37
C THR A 79 8.34 -7.68 16.06
N ALA A 80 7.48 -8.25 15.20
CA ALA A 80 7.00 -7.61 13.98
C ALA A 80 6.16 -6.35 14.27
N GLU A 81 5.30 -6.41 15.30
CA GLU A 81 4.54 -5.25 15.78
C GLU A 81 5.48 -4.16 16.32
N ALA A 82 6.48 -4.55 17.12
CA ALA A 82 7.49 -3.63 17.62
C ALA A 82 8.32 -3.00 16.50
N ALA A 83 8.71 -3.76 15.47
CA ALA A 83 9.40 -3.24 14.28
C ALA A 83 8.57 -2.17 13.55
N THR A 84 7.26 -2.41 13.40
CA THR A 84 6.32 -1.43 12.87
C THR A 84 6.32 -0.15 13.71
N GLY A 85 6.23 -0.28 15.03
CA GLY A 85 6.25 0.84 15.95
C GLY A 85 7.56 1.63 15.94
N VAL A 86 8.71 0.95 15.87
CA VAL A 86 10.03 1.58 15.71
C VAL A 86 10.11 2.37 14.41
N TRP A 87 9.55 1.85 13.34
CA TRP A 87 9.49 2.57 12.06
C TRP A 87 8.63 3.83 12.15
N ASP A 88 7.50 3.78 12.88
CA ASP A 88 6.70 4.98 13.17
C ASP A 88 7.51 6.03 13.93
N VAL A 89 8.33 5.61 14.92
CA VAL A 89 9.21 6.52 15.66
C VAL A 89 10.27 7.12 14.74
N LYS A 90 10.93 6.30 13.91
CA LYS A 90 11.92 6.77 12.92
C LYS A 90 11.31 7.81 11.97
N THR A 91 10.08 7.60 11.52
CA THR A 91 9.34 8.55 10.68
C THR A 91 9.09 9.87 11.41
N LYS A 92 8.68 9.83 12.70
CA LYS A 92 8.49 11.05 13.50
C LYS A 92 9.80 11.79 13.79
N VAL A 93 10.89 11.08 13.97
CA VAL A 93 12.24 11.69 14.09
C VAL A 93 12.61 12.37 12.76
N PHE A 94 12.34 11.72 11.61
CA PHE A 94 12.55 12.34 10.31
C PHE A 94 11.70 13.61 10.12
N GLU A 95 10.43 13.62 10.52
CA GLU A 95 9.60 14.84 10.51
C GLU A 95 10.25 16.00 11.30
N CYS A 96 10.86 15.70 12.45
CA CYS A 96 11.57 16.71 13.24
C CYS A 96 12.83 17.23 12.55
N THR A 97 13.63 16.35 11.94
CA THR A 97 14.87 16.74 11.24
C THR A 97 14.57 17.49 9.95
N SER A 98 13.61 17.06 9.17
CA SER A 98 13.13 17.76 7.96
C SER A 98 12.54 19.15 8.29
N PHE A 99 11.89 19.28 9.46
CA PHE A 99 11.43 20.60 9.93
C PHE A 99 12.61 21.53 10.23
N VAL A 100 13.69 21.03 10.82
CA VAL A 100 14.92 21.82 11.04
C VAL A 100 15.58 22.20 9.71
N GLU A 101 15.61 21.30 8.73
CA GLU A 101 16.14 21.62 7.40
C GLU A 101 15.35 22.74 6.71
N GLN A 102 14.02 22.79 6.90
CA GLN A 102 13.18 23.89 6.43
C GLN A 102 13.48 25.23 7.13
N TYR A 103 13.95 25.18 8.40
CA TYR A 103 14.25 26.34 9.23
C TYR A 103 15.68 26.27 9.80
N PRO A 104 16.73 26.61 9.02
CA PRO A 104 18.14 26.38 9.38
C PRO A 104 18.62 27.14 10.61
N ASP A 105 17.87 28.13 11.08
CA ASP A 105 18.10 28.87 12.34
C ASP A 105 17.55 28.14 13.59
N LEU A 106 16.86 27.00 13.40
CA LEU A 106 16.47 26.07 14.46
C LEU A 106 17.44 24.89 14.55
N SER A 107 17.60 24.36 15.75
CA SER A 107 18.33 23.11 15.99
C SER A 107 17.73 22.33 17.15
N ILE A 108 17.93 21.02 17.15
CA ILE A 108 17.53 20.12 18.26
C ILE A 108 18.81 19.68 18.97
N GLY A 109 18.91 20.00 20.25
CA GLY A 109 20.01 19.52 21.09
C GLY A 109 19.88 18.02 21.39
N GLU A 110 20.96 17.40 21.89
CA GLU A 110 20.93 16.00 22.31
C GLU A 110 19.92 15.75 23.44
N ASP A 111 19.66 16.77 24.23
CA ASP A 111 18.65 16.81 25.31
C ASP A 111 17.20 16.95 24.77
N GLY A 112 17.01 17.02 23.45
CA GLY A 112 15.72 17.25 22.81
C GLY A 112 15.23 18.71 22.92
N GLN A 113 16.06 19.64 23.43
CA GLN A 113 15.66 21.05 23.52
C GLN A 113 15.82 21.76 22.18
N VAL A 114 14.80 22.54 21.80
CA VAL A 114 14.84 23.37 20.61
C VAL A 114 15.61 24.67 20.89
N ARG A 115 16.65 24.89 20.11
CA ARG A 115 17.53 26.08 20.17
C ARG A 115 17.36 26.92 18.93
N VAL A 116 17.55 28.24 19.05
CA VAL A 116 17.51 29.22 17.96
C VAL A 116 18.88 29.87 17.85
N THR A 117 19.46 29.86 16.68
CA THR A 117 20.78 30.48 16.40
C THR A 117 20.65 31.82 15.69
N GLY A 118 19.49 32.12 15.10
CA GLY A 118 19.19 33.37 14.39
C GLY A 118 18.66 34.48 15.28
N SER A 119 18.52 35.69 14.72
CA SER A 119 17.94 36.86 15.39
C SER A 119 16.41 36.82 15.45
N GLU A 120 15.77 36.06 14.58
CA GLU A 120 14.31 35.91 14.52
C GLU A 120 13.83 35.00 15.66
N PRO A 121 12.77 35.38 16.39
CA PRO A 121 12.29 34.62 17.56
C PRO A 121 11.67 33.26 17.21
N ARG A 122 11.21 33.02 15.95
CA ARG A 122 10.64 31.75 15.47
C ARG A 122 9.68 31.09 16.46
N LEU A 123 8.81 31.87 17.11
CA LEU A 123 8.02 31.35 18.24
C LEU A 123 7.06 30.22 17.81
N SER A 124 6.35 30.41 16.70
CA SER A 124 5.42 29.42 16.14
C SER A 124 6.14 28.13 15.74
N GLU A 125 7.27 28.26 15.04
CA GLU A 125 8.08 27.15 14.57
C GLU A 125 8.72 26.39 15.75
N ARG A 126 9.19 27.11 16.77
CA ARG A 126 9.69 26.48 18.01
C ARG A 126 8.62 25.67 18.75
N ILE A 127 7.41 26.21 18.86
CA ILE A 127 6.29 25.52 19.49
C ILE A 127 5.97 24.25 18.67
N ARG A 128 5.89 24.40 17.36
CA ARG A 128 5.62 23.27 16.45
C ARG A 128 6.68 22.17 16.57
N LEU A 129 7.96 22.53 16.52
CA LEU A 129 9.06 21.56 16.63
C LEU A 129 9.07 20.85 17.99
N LYS A 130 8.80 21.57 19.09
CA LYS A 130 8.67 20.95 20.42
C LYS A 130 7.54 19.92 20.46
N GLU A 131 6.41 20.23 19.81
CA GLU A 131 5.28 19.30 19.74
C GLU A 131 5.61 18.04 18.90
N LEU A 132 6.35 18.20 17.80
CA LEU A 132 6.83 17.06 16.99
C LEU A 132 7.76 16.16 17.79
N ILE A 133 8.75 16.73 18.49
CA ILE A 133 9.68 15.99 19.36
C ILE A 133 8.92 15.25 20.47
N LYS A 134 7.97 15.91 21.12
CA LYS A 134 7.12 15.31 22.15
C LYS A 134 6.37 14.09 21.61
N LYS A 135 5.72 14.21 20.44
CA LYS A 135 5.01 13.09 19.80
C LYS A 135 5.92 11.93 19.43
N ALA A 136 7.15 12.20 19.00
CA ALA A 136 8.13 11.16 18.69
C ALA A 136 8.51 10.38 19.96
N ILE A 137 8.77 11.08 21.09
CA ILE A 137 9.11 10.45 22.37
C ILE A 137 7.90 9.68 22.93
N GLU A 138 6.69 10.26 22.90
CA GLU A 138 5.46 9.58 23.34
C GLU A 138 5.25 8.27 22.59
N ARG A 139 5.40 8.29 21.25
CA ARG A 139 5.29 7.07 20.45
C ARG A 139 6.34 6.04 20.81
N ALA A 140 7.57 6.44 21.05
CA ALA A 140 8.64 5.54 21.48
C ALA A 140 8.32 4.87 22.82
N VAL A 141 7.79 5.63 23.78
CA VAL A 141 7.37 5.09 25.10
C VAL A 141 6.23 4.07 24.95
N GLU A 142 5.26 4.32 24.05
CA GLU A 142 4.18 3.36 23.76
C GLU A 142 4.77 2.06 23.21
N VAL A 143 5.62 2.14 22.18
CA VAL A 143 6.25 0.97 21.52
C VAL A 143 7.05 0.13 22.53
N ASP A 144 7.90 0.76 23.35
CA ASP A 144 8.70 0.06 24.36
C ASP A 144 7.82 -0.64 25.41
N ASN A 145 6.78 0.05 25.89
CA ASN A 145 5.87 -0.50 26.89
C ASN A 145 5.08 -1.71 26.33
N ASP A 146 4.54 -1.59 25.11
CA ASP A 146 3.74 -2.66 24.50
C ASP A 146 4.62 -3.87 24.22
N TYR A 147 5.80 -3.69 23.64
CA TYR A 147 6.74 -4.77 23.39
C TYR A 147 7.22 -5.43 24.68
N SER A 148 7.64 -4.66 25.69
CA SER A 148 8.03 -5.17 27.00
C SER A 148 6.90 -5.96 27.68
N LYS A 149 5.64 -5.52 27.55
CA LYS A 149 4.47 -6.23 28.09
C LYS A 149 4.27 -7.58 27.41
N ARG A 150 4.37 -7.63 26.08
CA ARG A 150 4.24 -8.89 25.32
C ARG A 150 5.38 -9.86 25.64
N LEU A 151 6.63 -9.40 25.68
CA LEU A 151 7.77 -10.26 26.05
C LEU A 151 7.62 -10.86 27.45
N ARG A 152 7.15 -10.06 28.43
CA ARG A 152 6.86 -10.56 29.77
C ARG A 152 5.71 -11.56 29.78
N ALA A 153 4.70 -11.39 28.93
CA ALA A 153 3.61 -12.35 28.81
C ALA A 153 4.11 -13.70 28.30
N VAL A 154 4.95 -13.70 27.26
CA VAL A 154 5.59 -14.92 26.74
C VAL A 154 6.46 -15.59 27.82
N ALA A 155 7.34 -14.84 28.49
CA ALA A 155 8.19 -15.35 29.56
C ALA A 155 7.42 -15.97 30.74
N ASN A 156 6.17 -15.57 30.95
CA ASN A 156 5.28 -16.13 31.98
C ASN A 156 4.29 -17.17 31.42
N GLY A 157 4.47 -17.63 30.19
CA GLY A 157 3.57 -18.56 29.52
C GLY A 157 2.13 -18.04 29.33
N ARG A 158 1.96 -16.71 29.28
CA ARG A 158 0.67 -16.03 29.09
C ARG A 158 0.70 -15.29 27.77
N TYR A 159 0.29 -15.93 26.70
CA TYR A 159 0.22 -15.35 25.36
C TYR A 159 -1.07 -15.75 24.65
N VAL A 160 -1.52 -14.91 23.72
CA VAL A 160 -2.83 -15.02 23.07
C VAL A 160 -2.98 -16.32 22.27
N CYS A 161 -1.90 -16.81 21.66
CA CYS A 161 -1.91 -18.01 20.83
C CYS A 161 -2.16 -19.33 21.62
N LYS A 162 -2.18 -19.27 22.95
CA LYS A 162 -2.46 -20.44 23.80
C LYS A 162 -3.93 -20.88 23.75
N GLU A 163 -4.86 -19.98 23.40
CA GLU A 163 -6.29 -20.29 23.30
C GLU A 163 -6.68 -20.90 21.94
N THR A 164 -5.80 -20.82 20.95
CA THR A 164 -5.97 -21.41 19.62
C THR A 164 -5.33 -22.81 19.48
N ALA A 165 -5.13 -23.52 20.57
CA ALA A 165 -4.53 -24.87 20.62
C ALA A 165 -5.25 -25.95 19.78
N ALA A 166 -6.27 -25.57 19.04
CA ALA A 166 -6.97 -26.38 18.03
C ALA A 166 -6.65 -25.90 16.60
N SER A 167 -5.74 -24.91 16.41
CA SER A 167 -5.40 -24.42 15.08
C SER A 167 -4.32 -25.29 14.43
N ASP A 168 -4.52 -25.61 13.17
CA ASP A 168 -3.53 -26.32 12.34
C ASP A 168 -2.20 -25.53 12.18
N SER A 169 -2.16 -24.24 12.59
CA SER A 169 -1.05 -23.32 12.39
C SER A 169 -0.11 -23.15 13.59
N GLN A 170 -0.16 -24.04 14.54
CA GLN A 170 0.78 -24.17 15.66
C GLN A 170 1.20 -22.82 16.29
N GLY A 171 0.22 -22.13 16.88
CA GLY A 171 0.43 -20.87 17.60
C GLY A 171 0.43 -19.60 16.76
N LEU A 172 0.28 -19.70 15.45
CA LEU A 172 -0.04 -18.55 14.59
C LEU A 172 -1.56 -18.45 14.41
N PRO A 173 -2.10 -17.23 14.23
CA PRO A 173 -3.47 -17.05 13.81
C PRO A 173 -3.77 -17.78 12.49
N ASP A 174 -4.91 -18.48 12.40
CA ASP A 174 -5.32 -19.21 11.19
C ASP A 174 -5.52 -18.28 9.98
N LEU A 175 -5.96 -17.06 10.24
CA LEU A 175 -6.18 -16.02 9.24
C LEU A 175 -5.54 -14.71 9.71
N PRO A 176 -5.14 -13.84 8.76
CA PRO A 176 -4.61 -12.53 9.10
C PRO A 176 -5.65 -11.69 9.85
N GLN A 177 -5.22 -10.97 10.87
CA GLN A 177 -6.10 -10.15 11.69
C GLN A 177 -6.32 -8.77 11.06
N LYS A 178 -7.52 -8.24 11.25
CA LYS A 178 -7.85 -6.89 10.78
C LYS A 178 -6.96 -5.86 11.50
N GLY A 179 -6.33 -5.00 10.70
CA GLY A 179 -5.49 -3.92 11.23
C GLY A 179 -4.00 -4.23 11.29
N TRP A 180 -3.57 -5.45 10.99
CA TRP A 180 -2.14 -5.73 10.86
C TRP A 180 -1.46 -4.80 9.87
N SER A 181 -0.25 -4.39 10.22
CA SER A 181 0.65 -3.71 9.29
C SER A 181 1.17 -4.67 8.22
N PRO A 182 1.72 -4.17 7.11
CA PRO A 182 2.40 -5.01 6.13
C PRO A 182 3.55 -5.84 6.73
N THR A 183 4.28 -5.30 7.72
CA THR A 183 5.35 -6.02 8.43
C THR A 183 4.82 -7.22 9.21
N GLU A 184 3.71 -7.06 9.95
CA GLU A 184 3.07 -8.18 10.67
C GLU A 184 2.52 -9.23 9.71
N ALA A 185 1.89 -8.80 8.62
CA ALA A 185 1.39 -9.70 7.57
C ALA A 185 2.53 -10.53 6.94
N ALA A 186 3.65 -9.88 6.61
CA ALA A 186 4.82 -10.53 6.05
C ALA A 186 5.47 -11.51 7.05
N ALA A 187 5.55 -11.14 8.34
CA ALA A 187 6.09 -11.99 9.40
C ALA A 187 5.23 -13.25 9.58
N TRP A 188 3.91 -13.08 9.68
CA TRP A 188 2.96 -14.19 9.75
C TRP A 188 3.09 -15.12 8.53
N TRP A 189 3.05 -14.56 7.32
CA TRP A 189 3.20 -15.34 6.10
C TRP A 189 4.54 -16.08 6.03
N GLY A 190 5.61 -15.40 6.43
CA GLY A 190 6.96 -15.96 6.50
C GLY A 190 7.05 -17.18 7.44
N ALA A 191 6.33 -17.14 8.56
CA ALA A 191 6.33 -18.19 9.56
C ALA A 191 5.50 -19.43 9.17
N LEU A 192 4.56 -19.32 8.22
CA LEU A 192 3.76 -20.45 7.72
C LEU A 192 4.59 -21.43 6.90
N THR A 193 4.24 -22.70 6.98
CA THR A 193 4.76 -23.74 6.09
C THR A 193 4.20 -23.59 4.68
N GLU A 194 4.86 -24.19 3.71
CA GLU A 194 4.40 -24.21 2.33
C GLU A 194 3.02 -24.87 2.15
N ALA A 195 2.73 -25.90 2.94
CA ALA A 195 1.44 -26.59 2.93
C ALA A 195 0.31 -25.66 3.45
N GLU A 196 0.56 -24.94 4.55
CA GLU A 196 -0.38 -23.97 5.12
C GLU A 196 -0.64 -22.82 4.14
N ARG A 197 0.41 -22.26 3.52
CA ARG A 197 0.29 -21.22 2.49
C ARG A 197 -0.60 -21.64 1.34
N ARG A 198 -0.38 -22.85 0.78
CA ARG A 198 -1.21 -23.40 -0.30
C ARG A 198 -2.67 -23.62 0.13
N LYS A 199 -2.88 -24.11 1.36
CA LYS A 199 -4.22 -24.29 1.94
C LYS A 199 -4.95 -22.95 2.06
N LEU A 200 -4.26 -21.91 2.54
CA LEU A 200 -4.80 -20.55 2.67
C LEU A 200 -5.16 -19.93 1.33
N ILE A 201 -4.26 -19.96 0.35
CA ILE A 201 -4.52 -19.43 -1.00
C ILE A 201 -5.76 -20.09 -1.61
N LYS A 202 -5.88 -21.42 -1.47
CA LYS A 202 -6.98 -22.20 -2.05
C LYS A 202 -8.32 -21.95 -1.34
N ASN A 203 -8.32 -21.97 0.00
CA ASN A 203 -9.52 -21.99 0.82
C ASN A 203 -9.98 -20.60 1.26
N HIS A 204 -9.04 -19.66 1.43
CA HIS A 204 -9.27 -18.30 1.93
C HIS A 204 -8.60 -17.23 1.04
N PRO A 205 -8.76 -17.30 -0.29
CA PRO A 205 -8.13 -16.35 -1.18
C PRO A 205 -8.53 -14.89 -0.90
N GLU A 206 -9.72 -14.66 -0.32
CA GLU A 206 -10.22 -13.33 0.10
C GLU A 206 -9.40 -12.72 1.24
N ALA A 207 -8.80 -13.54 2.08
CA ALA A 207 -7.93 -13.07 3.17
C ALA A 207 -6.50 -12.78 2.69
N ILE A 208 -6.08 -13.36 1.56
CA ILE A 208 -4.72 -13.32 1.04
C ILE A 208 -4.55 -12.28 -0.08
N GLY A 209 -5.50 -12.21 -1.01
CA GLY A 209 -5.34 -11.44 -2.26
C GLY A 209 -5.13 -9.94 -2.08
N ASN A 210 -5.66 -9.35 -1.00
CA ASN A 210 -5.52 -7.92 -0.69
C ASN A 210 -4.61 -7.65 0.52
N LEU A 211 -3.88 -8.67 1.00
CA LEU A 211 -3.04 -8.52 2.18
C LEU A 211 -1.69 -7.88 1.79
N ASP A 212 -1.54 -6.60 2.11
CA ASP A 212 -0.29 -5.87 1.88
C ASP A 212 0.84 -6.46 2.73
N GLY A 213 2.06 -6.55 2.16
CA GLY A 213 3.22 -7.19 2.77
C GLY A 213 3.49 -8.61 2.29
N LEU A 214 2.52 -9.24 1.58
CA LEU A 214 2.74 -10.51 0.91
C LEU A 214 3.37 -10.32 -0.48
N PRO A 215 4.13 -11.33 -0.98
CA PRO A 215 4.64 -11.32 -2.35
C PRO A 215 3.53 -11.08 -3.39
N GLY A 216 3.84 -10.33 -4.43
CA GLY A 216 2.90 -10.03 -5.51
C GLY A 216 2.38 -11.28 -6.22
N SER A 217 3.23 -12.29 -6.41
CA SER A 217 2.85 -13.59 -6.98
C SER A 217 1.79 -14.31 -6.14
N VAL A 218 1.88 -14.23 -4.82
CA VAL A 218 0.90 -14.82 -3.90
C VAL A 218 -0.44 -14.09 -3.97
N ARG A 219 -0.39 -12.76 -3.98
CA ARG A 219 -1.59 -11.92 -4.13
C ARG A 219 -2.26 -12.14 -5.48
N ASP A 220 -1.49 -12.22 -6.56
CA ASP A 220 -1.99 -12.51 -7.90
C ASP A 220 -2.68 -13.87 -7.97
N GLU A 221 -2.07 -14.93 -7.43
CA GLU A 221 -2.66 -16.27 -7.39
C GLU A 221 -4.02 -16.27 -6.67
N ALA A 222 -4.09 -15.67 -5.49
CA ALA A 222 -5.33 -15.57 -4.72
C ALA A 222 -6.40 -14.74 -5.46
N ASN A 223 -6.03 -13.60 -6.01
CA ASN A 223 -6.97 -12.72 -6.74
C ASN A 223 -7.45 -13.32 -8.05
N ARG A 224 -6.63 -14.13 -8.74
CA ARG A 224 -7.06 -14.88 -9.93
C ARG A 224 -8.06 -15.98 -9.60
N ILE A 225 -8.04 -16.53 -8.39
CA ILE A 225 -9.08 -17.46 -7.89
C ILE A 225 -10.37 -16.68 -7.60
N LEU A 226 -10.26 -15.47 -7.04
CA LEU A 226 -11.40 -14.64 -6.64
C LEU A 226 -12.13 -14.00 -7.82
N LEU A 227 -11.41 -13.47 -8.79
CA LEU A 227 -11.97 -12.65 -9.86
C LEU A 227 -13.13 -13.33 -10.61
N PRO A 228 -13.01 -14.58 -11.10
CA PRO A 228 -14.12 -15.27 -11.74
C PRO A 228 -15.30 -15.52 -10.78
N ARG A 229 -15.04 -15.84 -9.51
CA ARG A 229 -16.09 -16.05 -8.51
C ARG A 229 -16.89 -14.76 -8.26
N LYS A 230 -16.18 -13.62 -8.12
CA LYS A 230 -16.80 -12.30 -7.93
C LYS A 230 -17.57 -11.85 -9.17
N LEU A 231 -17.05 -12.13 -10.38
CA LEU A 231 -17.74 -11.83 -11.63
C LEU A 231 -19.05 -12.62 -11.78
N GLU A 232 -19.04 -13.90 -11.49
CA GLU A 232 -20.26 -14.74 -11.56
C GLU A 232 -21.29 -14.31 -10.48
N ALA A 233 -20.84 -13.99 -9.27
CA ALA A 233 -21.72 -13.44 -8.25
C ALA A 233 -22.34 -12.09 -8.66
N ALA A 234 -21.56 -11.21 -9.31
CA ALA A 234 -22.06 -9.94 -9.81
C ALA A 234 -23.07 -10.11 -10.95
N LYS A 235 -22.82 -11.05 -11.88
CA LYS A 235 -23.77 -11.37 -12.97
C LYS A 235 -25.09 -11.92 -12.42
N LYS A 236 -25.00 -12.80 -11.42
CA LYS A 236 -26.20 -13.33 -10.75
C LYS A 236 -26.99 -12.20 -10.10
N HIS A 237 -26.31 -11.34 -9.32
CA HIS A 237 -26.96 -10.19 -8.69
C HIS A 237 -27.62 -9.25 -9.72
N LEU A 238 -26.94 -8.96 -10.85
CA LEU A 238 -27.55 -8.14 -11.91
C LEU A 238 -28.82 -8.78 -12.44
N LYS A 239 -28.81 -10.09 -12.67
CA LYS A 239 -29.99 -10.83 -13.11
C LYS A 239 -31.12 -10.78 -12.08
N ASP A 240 -30.81 -10.97 -10.79
CA ASP A 240 -31.79 -10.90 -9.72
C ASP A 240 -32.46 -9.50 -9.68
N VAL A 241 -31.68 -8.43 -9.85
CA VAL A 241 -32.18 -7.05 -9.94
C VAL A 241 -32.99 -6.82 -11.22
N GLU A 242 -32.59 -7.38 -12.36
CA GLU A 242 -33.35 -7.30 -13.63
C GLU A 242 -34.74 -7.96 -13.50
N GLU A 243 -34.84 -9.08 -12.80
CA GLU A 243 -36.09 -9.80 -12.58
C GLU A 243 -37.11 -9.03 -11.69
N GLU A 244 -36.63 -8.02 -10.94
CA GLU A 244 -37.51 -7.13 -10.15
C GLU A 244 -38.24 -6.09 -11.02
N PHE A 245 -37.88 -5.93 -12.29
CA PHE A 245 -38.58 -5.04 -13.22
C PHE A 245 -39.68 -5.81 -13.97
N ASP A 246 -40.88 -5.23 -14.02
CA ASP A 246 -42.01 -5.83 -14.74
C ASP A 246 -41.85 -5.86 -16.26
N SER A 247 -40.93 -5.04 -16.81
CA SER A 247 -40.61 -4.99 -18.25
C SER A 247 -39.31 -4.27 -18.53
N GLU A 248 -38.65 -4.66 -19.63
CA GLU A 248 -37.48 -3.98 -20.15
C GLU A 248 -37.73 -2.49 -20.42
N GLN A 249 -38.98 -2.13 -20.81
CA GLN A 249 -39.35 -0.73 -21.05
C GLN A 249 -39.25 0.11 -19.77
N LYS A 250 -39.58 -0.43 -18.58
CA LYS A 250 -39.43 0.29 -17.32
C LYS A 250 -37.95 0.57 -16.97
N ILE A 251 -37.05 -0.33 -17.33
CA ILE A 251 -35.59 -0.11 -17.20
C ILE A 251 -35.15 1.06 -18.11
N ILE A 252 -35.59 1.04 -19.36
CA ILE A 252 -35.25 2.07 -20.37
C ILE A 252 -35.83 3.44 -19.92
N ASP A 253 -37.07 3.48 -19.49
CA ASP A 253 -37.71 4.72 -19.02
C ASP A 253 -37.01 5.27 -17.78
N GLY A 254 -36.64 4.41 -16.85
CA GLY A 254 -35.89 4.77 -15.66
C GLY A 254 -34.54 5.38 -15.98
N ILE A 255 -33.79 4.79 -16.93
CA ILE A 255 -32.48 5.31 -17.38
C ILE A 255 -32.66 6.67 -18.07
N ASN A 256 -33.68 6.80 -18.94
CA ASN A 256 -33.95 8.02 -19.70
C ASN A 256 -34.46 9.18 -18.85
N SER A 257 -34.97 8.93 -17.67
CA SER A 257 -35.43 9.97 -16.74
C SER A 257 -34.31 10.85 -16.18
N GLY A 258 -33.05 10.44 -16.43
CA GLY A 258 -31.84 11.13 -15.96
C GLY A 258 -31.60 10.99 -14.45
N PRO A 259 -30.43 11.44 -13.95
CA PRO A 259 -30.03 11.20 -12.55
C PRO A 259 -31.02 11.68 -11.50
N LYS A 260 -31.70 12.82 -11.74
CA LYS A 260 -32.68 13.38 -10.81
C LYS A 260 -34.05 12.72 -10.82
N GLY A 261 -34.36 11.92 -11.84
CA GLY A 261 -35.63 11.23 -12.02
C GLY A 261 -35.59 9.72 -11.76
N ARG A 262 -34.43 9.16 -11.47
CA ARG A 262 -34.25 7.74 -11.22
C ARG A 262 -34.86 7.33 -9.88
N ASN A 263 -35.51 6.18 -9.87
CA ASN A 263 -35.94 5.53 -8.64
C ASN A 263 -34.87 4.57 -8.11
N SER A 264 -35.07 4.05 -6.90
CA SER A 264 -34.12 3.15 -6.24
C SER A 264 -33.85 1.86 -7.02
N HIS A 265 -34.82 1.32 -7.75
CA HIS A 265 -34.65 0.12 -8.58
C HIS A 265 -33.76 0.40 -9.78
N THR A 266 -33.94 1.53 -10.45
CA THR A 266 -33.07 1.94 -11.58
C THR A 266 -31.64 2.18 -11.12
N GLU A 267 -31.44 2.80 -9.96
CA GLU A 267 -30.10 2.98 -9.40
C GLU A 267 -29.45 1.63 -9.07
N ALA A 268 -30.16 0.71 -8.40
CA ALA A 268 -29.66 -0.64 -8.09
C ALA A 268 -29.26 -1.40 -9.36
N PHE A 269 -30.04 -1.30 -10.43
CA PHE A 269 -29.72 -1.91 -11.74
C PHE A 269 -28.43 -1.30 -12.33
N LEU A 270 -28.32 0.03 -12.36
CA LEU A 270 -27.16 0.70 -12.90
C LEU A 270 -25.89 0.36 -12.11
N GLU A 271 -25.99 0.27 -10.79
CA GLU A 271 -24.91 -0.12 -9.89
C GLU A 271 -24.47 -1.57 -10.14
N ALA A 272 -25.41 -2.51 -10.19
CA ALA A 272 -25.13 -3.91 -10.48
C ALA A 272 -24.47 -4.07 -11.87
N ARG A 273 -24.98 -3.34 -12.88
CA ARG A 273 -24.43 -3.32 -14.25
C ARG A 273 -23.01 -2.73 -14.29
N ARG A 274 -22.75 -1.64 -13.57
CA ARG A 274 -21.39 -1.07 -13.46
C ARG A 274 -20.41 -2.09 -12.89
N ARG A 275 -20.78 -2.76 -11.80
CA ARG A 275 -19.95 -3.81 -11.17
C ARG A 275 -19.62 -4.96 -12.13
N VAL A 276 -20.61 -5.45 -12.89
CA VAL A 276 -20.37 -6.48 -13.92
C VAL A 276 -19.40 -5.96 -14.97
N LYS A 277 -19.55 -4.72 -15.45
CA LYS A 277 -18.64 -4.10 -16.43
C LYS A 277 -17.21 -3.99 -15.89
N ASP A 278 -17.01 -3.55 -14.64
CA ASP A 278 -15.70 -3.44 -14.02
C ASP A 278 -15.00 -4.80 -13.94
N LEU A 279 -15.68 -5.81 -13.40
CA LEU A 279 -15.12 -7.15 -13.23
C LEU A 279 -14.88 -7.86 -14.58
N THR A 280 -15.75 -7.64 -15.56
CA THR A 280 -15.55 -8.17 -16.93
C THR A 280 -14.31 -7.54 -17.55
N LYS A 281 -14.20 -6.20 -17.49
CA LYS A 281 -13.04 -5.48 -18.03
C LYS A 281 -11.75 -5.91 -17.37
N LEU A 282 -11.74 -6.02 -16.03
CA LEU A 282 -10.57 -6.49 -15.29
C LEU A 282 -10.18 -7.90 -15.68
N ASN A 283 -11.15 -8.81 -15.80
CA ASN A 283 -10.91 -10.19 -16.23
C ASN A 283 -10.33 -10.28 -17.64
N GLU A 284 -10.81 -9.44 -18.57
CA GLU A 284 -10.26 -9.33 -19.92
C GLU A 284 -8.81 -8.87 -19.91
N LEU A 285 -8.50 -7.78 -19.18
CA LEU A 285 -7.17 -7.19 -19.09
C LEU A 285 -6.16 -8.17 -18.48
N VAL A 286 -6.50 -8.77 -17.34
CA VAL A 286 -5.62 -9.72 -16.64
C VAL A 286 -5.40 -10.99 -17.45
N SER A 287 -6.43 -11.45 -18.21
CA SER A 287 -6.32 -12.62 -19.10
C SER A 287 -5.51 -12.30 -20.36
N ALA A 288 -5.63 -11.08 -20.91
CA ALA A 288 -4.87 -10.63 -22.07
C ALA A 288 -3.37 -10.52 -21.73
N GLY A 289 -3.04 -9.95 -20.58
CA GLY A 289 -1.66 -9.85 -20.09
C GLY A 289 -0.98 -11.21 -19.93
N GLY A 290 -1.73 -12.26 -19.56
CA GLY A 290 -1.21 -13.63 -19.52
C GLY A 290 -0.90 -14.25 -20.90
N LYS A 291 -1.40 -13.68 -21.99
CA LYS A 291 -1.12 -14.09 -23.39
C LYS A 291 -0.11 -13.20 -24.10
N SER A 292 0.14 -11.99 -23.57
CA SER A 292 1.13 -11.07 -24.08
C SER A 292 2.54 -11.45 -23.59
N ARG A 293 3.56 -10.81 -24.15
CA ARG A 293 4.95 -10.95 -23.64
C ARG A 293 5.12 -10.31 -22.24
N HIS A 294 4.10 -9.60 -21.75
CA HIS A 294 4.12 -8.90 -20.49
C HIS A 294 3.38 -9.72 -19.44
N HIS A 295 4.01 -9.91 -18.31
CA HIS A 295 3.41 -10.58 -17.16
C HIS A 295 2.60 -9.54 -16.35
N TYR A 296 1.27 -9.76 -16.24
CA TYR A 296 0.40 -8.95 -15.42
C TYR A 296 0.12 -9.68 -14.10
N GLN A 297 0.27 -8.96 -12.98
CA GLN A 297 -0.07 -9.46 -11.64
C GLN A 297 -1.21 -8.63 -11.05
N LEU A 298 -2.28 -9.29 -10.63
CA LEU A 298 -3.44 -8.68 -9.97
C LEU A 298 -3.17 -8.57 -8.46
N LEU A 299 -2.62 -7.45 -8.03
CA LEU A 299 -2.16 -7.23 -6.66
C LEU A 299 -3.29 -6.84 -5.69
N THR A 300 -4.36 -6.22 -6.19
CA THR A 300 -5.52 -5.83 -5.41
C THR A 300 -6.79 -6.12 -6.18
N LEU A 301 -7.77 -6.70 -5.51
CA LEU A 301 -9.13 -6.90 -5.99
C LEU A 301 -10.12 -6.68 -4.84
N GLU A 302 -10.58 -5.44 -4.68
CA GLU A 302 -11.60 -5.11 -3.70
C GLU A 302 -12.94 -4.91 -4.42
N VAL A 303 -13.89 -5.78 -4.10
CA VAL A 303 -15.28 -5.69 -4.58
C VAL A 303 -16.14 -5.33 -3.38
N PRO A 304 -16.51 -4.07 -3.20
CA PRO A 304 -17.30 -3.62 -2.06
C PRO A 304 -18.65 -4.36 -1.97
N GLU A 305 -19.15 -4.61 -0.77
CA GLU A 305 -20.48 -5.21 -0.58
C GLU A 305 -21.58 -4.31 -1.16
N ARG A 306 -21.47 -3.02 -0.93
CA ARG A 306 -22.38 -2.01 -1.48
C ARG A 306 -22.11 -1.79 -2.96
N CYS A 307 -23.13 -1.84 -3.78
CA CYS A 307 -23.02 -1.68 -5.22
C CYS A 307 -22.80 -0.22 -5.68
N ASP A 308 -23.06 0.77 -4.81
CA ASP A 308 -22.81 2.20 -5.04
C ASP A 308 -21.31 2.56 -5.03
N LYS A 309 -20.43 1.61 -4.65
CA LYS A 309 -18.97 1.77 -4.67
C LYS A 309 -18.35 1.06 -5.86
N ASP A 310 -17.34 1.68 -6.47
CA ASP A 310 -16.62 1.10 -7.59
C ASP A 310 -15.70 -0.06 -7.15
N VAL A 311 -15.42 -0.98 -8.07
CA VAL A 311 -14.39 -2.01 -7.88
C VAL A 311 -13.03 -1.34 -7.85
N LYS A 312 -12.20 -1.67 -6.84
CA LYS A 312 -10.83 -1.21 -6.74
C LYS A 312 -9.89 -2.32 -7.17
N ALA A 313 -8.87 -1.96 -7.92
CA ALA A 313 -7.88 -2.91 -8.40
C ALA A 313 -6.51 -2.26 -8.55
N ALA A 314 -5.47 -3.06 -8.32
CA ALA A 314 -4.10 -2.72 -8.66
C ALA A 314 -3.52 -3.83 -9.55
N VAL A 315 -3.04 -3.47 -10.72
CA VAL A 315 -2.46 -4.41 -11.69
C VAL A 315 -1.04 -3.97 -12.01
N ALA A 316 -0.07 -4.83 -11.75
CA ALA A 316 1.32 -4.61 -12.11
C ALA A 316 1.61 -5.15 -13.52
N VAL A 317 2.40 -4.39 -14.28
CA VAL A 317 3.04 -4.80 -15.52
C VAL A 317 4.49 -5.13 -15.22
N GLY A 318 4.88 -6.38 -15.39
CA GLY A 318 6.17 -6.92 -14.96
C GLY A 318 6.03 -7.77 -13.69
N ASP A 319 7.11 -8.43 -13.32
CA ASP A 319 7.18 -9.25 -12.09
C ASP A 319 7.58 -8.34 -10.92
N ILE A 320 6.59 -7.97 -10.10
CA ILE A 320 6.82 -7.03 -9.00
C ILE A 320 7.76 -7.61 -7.94
N ASP A 321 7.78 -8.94 -7.77
CA ASP A 321 8.61 -9.59 -6.75
C ASP A 321 10.11 -9.57 -7.11
N LYS A 322 10.43 -9.39 -8.41
CA LYS A 322 11.81 -9.35 -8.91
C LYS A 322 12.28 -7.95 -9.30
N ALA A 323 11.36 -7.00 -9.39
CA ALA A 323 11.68 -5.66 -9.83
C ALA A 323 12.49 -4.93 -8.76
N THR A 324 13.59 -4.30 -9.15
CA THR A 324 14.34 -3.38 -8.28
C THR A 324 13.85 -1.93 -8.39
N ASN A 325 13.05 -1.64 -9.43
CA ASN A 325 12.38 -0.35 -9.61
C ASN A 325 10.88 -0.61 -9.72
N VAL A 326 10.09 0.00 -8.86
CA VAL A 326 8.63 -0.14 -8.88
C VAL A 326 7.98 1.23 -8.93
N ALA A 327 7.20 1.49 -9.99
CA ALA A 327 6.42 2.70 -10.11
C ALA A 327 4.93 2.42 -9.86
N THR A 328 4.27 3.26 -9.08
CA THR A 328 2.82 3.23 -8.88
C THR A 328 2.18 4.44 -9.54
N MET A 329 1.30 4.20 -10.51
CA MET A 329 0.52 5.22 -11.20
C MET A 329 -0.81 5.43 -10.48
N VAL A 330 -1.10 6.66 -10.06
CA VAL A 330 -2.32 7.05 -9.34
C VAL A 330 -3.13 8.01 -10.21
N PRO A 331 -4.33 7.62 -10.69
CA PRO A 331 -5.12 8.43 -11.62
C PRO A 331 -5.93 9.51 -10.90
N GLY A 332 -6.43 10.48 -11.66
CA GLY A 332 -7.34 11.52 -11.19
C GLY A 332 -8.82 11.12 -11.21
N ILE A 333 -9.71 12.14 -11.19
CA ILE A 333 -11.17 11.98 -11.19
C ILE A 333 -11.67 11.17 -12.40
N GLY A 334 -12.83 10.53 -12.25
CA GLY A 334 -13.51 9.80 -13.31
C GLY A 334 -12.88 8.47 -13.73
N ASN A 335 -11.76 8.09 -13.10
CA ASN A 335 -11.08 6.82 -13.39
C ASN A 335 -11.69 5.67 -12.58
N THR A 336 -12.09 4.63 -13.28
CA THR A 336 -12.59 3.37 -12.75
C THR A 336 -11.93 2.22 -13.50
N VAL A 337 -12.07 1.00 -13.00
CA VAL A 337 -11.52 -0.18 -13.69
C VAL A 337 -12.02 -0.26 -15.15
N ARG A 338 -13.33 -0.04 -15.39
CA ARG A 338 -13.92 -0.08 -16.73
C ARG A 338 -13.48 1.06 -17.66
N LYS A 339 -13.12 2.24 -17.12
CA LYS A 339 -12.83 3.45 -17.90
C LYS A 339 -11.34 3.80 -17.99
N GLY A 340 -10.56 3.56 -16.94
CA GLY A 340 -9.18 4.04 -16.84
C GLY A 340 -8.11 2.94 -16.90
N MET A 341 -8.40 1.75 -16.33
CA MET A 341 -7.39 0.70 -16.14
C MET A 341 -6.67 0.31 -17.44
N GLY A 342 -7.41 0.14 -18.55
CA GLY A 342 -6.80 -0.26 -19.81
C GLY A 342 -5.74 0.74 -20.29
N GLY A 343 -6.08 2.03 -20.37
CA GLY A 343 -5.13 3.06 -20.79
C GLY A 343 -3.96 3.22 -19.82
N MET A 344 -4.19 3.04 -18.53
CA MET A 344 -3.10 3.05 -17.54
C MET A 344 -2.12 1.89 -17.76
N LEU A 345 -2.62 0.69 -18.11
CA LEU A 345 -1.77 -0.46 -18.42
C LEU A 345 -0.96 -0.27 -19.69
N ASP A 346 -1.56 0.33 -20.74
CA ASP A 346 -0.82 0.67 -21.96
C ASP A 346 0.33 1.66 -21.66
N THR A 347 0.05 2.68 -20.86
CA THR A 347 1.08 3.64 -20.41
C THR A 347 2.13 2.96 -19.50
N ALA A 348 1.71 2.04 -18.64
CA ALA A 348 2.60 1.29 -17.76
C ALA A 348 3.57 0.38 -18.55
N GLU A 349 3.11 -0.23 -19.65
CA GLU A 349 3.97 -1.00 -20.56
C GLU A 349 5.04 -0.13 -21.21
N GLU A 350 4.68 1.06 -21.69
CA GLU A 350 5.62 2.00 -22.30
C GLU A 350 6.63 2.52 -21.27
N LEU A 351 6.16 2.97 -20.09
CA LEU A 351 7.01 3.46 -19.01
C LEU A 351 8.01 2.38 -18.57
N ARG A 352 7.53 1.15 -18.36
CA ARG A 352 8.36 0.01 -18.00
C ARG A 352 9.44 -0.26 -19.06
N ALA A 353 9.07 -0.23 -20.34
CA ALA A 353 10.01 -0.47 -21.44
C ALA A 353 11.13 0.55 -21.47
N LYS A 354 10.83 1.84 -21.22
CA LYS A 354 11.81 2.94 -21.19
C LYS A 354 12.66 2.94 -19.91
N ALA A 355 12.05 2.63 -18.75
CA ALA A 355 12.77 2.59 -17.47
C ALA A 355 13.68 1.36 -17.30
N GLY A 356 13.62 0.39 -18.21
CA GLY A 356 14.41 -0.85 -18.17
C GLY A 356 13.57 -2.05 -17.74
N ALA A 357 12.95 -2.69 -18.72
CA ALA A 357 11.94 -3.74 -18.54
C ALA A 357 12.36 -4.93 -17.66
N ASP A 358 13.66 -5.26 -17.61
CA ASP A 358 14.15 -6.42 -16.84
C ASP A 358 14.21 -6.14 -15.32
N LYS A 359 14.23 -4.87 -14.92
CA LYS A 359 14.38 -4.43 -13.54
C LYS A 359 13.17 -3.65 -13.02
N THR A 360 12.20 -3.38 -13.87
CA THR A 360 11.10 -2.47 -13.56
C THR A 360 9.76 -3.17 -13.60
N ALA A 361 8.93 -2.90 -12.59
CA ALA A 361 7.49 -3.15 -12.61
C ALA A 361 6.73 -1.83 -12.47
N VAL A 362 5.61 -1.70 -13.18
CA VAL A 362 4.76 -0.50 -13.11
C VAL A 362 3.34 -0.91 -12.76
N VAL A 363 2.79 -0.32 -11.71
CA VAL A 363 1.47 -0.64 -11.16
C VAL A 363 0.46 0.42 -11.58
N ALA A 364 -0.60 0.00 -12.25
CA ALA A 364 -1.82 0.79 -12.42
C ALA A 364 -2.69 0.61 -11.15
N TRP A 365 -2.75 1.64 -10.28
CA TRP A 365 -3.44 1.58 -9.00
C TRP A 365 -4.74 2.38 -9.01
N ILE A 366 -5.88 1.71 -9.01
CA ILE A 366 -7.22 2.28 -8.79
C ILE A 366 -7.71 1.74 -7.45
N GLY A 367 -7.16 2.28 -6.36
CA GLY A 367 -7.42 1.82 -4.99
C GLY A 367 -8.35 2.76 -4.21
N TYR A 368 -9.08 3.66 -4.89
CA TYR A 368 -10.00 4.58 -4.26
C TYR A 368 -11.23 4.85 -5.13
N ASP A 369 -12.31 5.32 -4.51
CA ASP A 369 -13.51 5.77 -5.22
C ASP A 369 -13.23 7.18 -5.78
N ALA A 370 -12.70 7.25 -7.00
CA ALA A 370 -12.39 8.52 -7.62
C ALA A 370 -13.65 9.38 -7.79
N PRO A 371 -13.61 10.68 -7.46
CA PRO A 371 -14.75 11.56 -7.73
C PRO A 371 -15.17 11.47 -9.20
N PRO A 372 -16.47 11.55 -9.52
CA PRO A 372 -16.95 11.47 -10.88
C PRO A 372 -16.36 12.59 -11.73
N GLY A 373 -16.03 12.31 -12.99
CA GLY A 373 -15.53 13.30 -13.94
C GLY A 373 -16.55 14.40 -14.24
N ALA A 374 -16.09 15.57 -14.69
CA ALA A 374 -16.95 16.67 -15.10
C ALA A 374 -17.80 16.25 -16.32
N GLY A 375 -19.06 15.96 -16.08
CA GLY A 375 -20.02 15.52 -17.10
C GLY A 375 -21.15 14.72 -16.45
N TRP A 376 -22.04 15.41 -15.77
CA TRP A 376 -23.20 14.87 -15.00
C TRP A 376 -24.20 14.02 -15.79
N THR A 377 -23.98 13.81 -17.09
CA THR A 377 -24.84 13.00 -17.97
C THR A 377 -24.35 11.57 -18.11
N ASP A 378 -23.23 11.19 -17.49
CA ASP A 378 -22.68 9.86 -17.61
C ASP A 378 -23.50 8.87 -16.77
N THR A 379 -24.29 8.04 -17.45
CA THR A 379 -25.06 6.93 -16.83
C THR A 379 -24.14 5.87 -16.21
N ASP A 380 -22.85 5.93 -16.51
CA ASP A 380 -21.81 5.07 -15.96
C ASP A 380 -21.08 5.69 -14.73
N SER A 381 -21.42 6.92 -14.31
CA SER A 381 -20.91 7.47 -13.04
C SER A 381 -21.71 6.92 -11.87
N ASN A 382 -21.06 6.68 -10.75
CA ASN A 382 -21.68 6.10 -9.55
C ASN A 382 -22.59 7.08 -8.77
N GLY A 383 -22.90 8.23 -9.33
CA GLY A 383 -23.82 9.21 -8.69
C GLY A 383 -23.41 9.67 -7.29
N SER A 384 -22.21 9.31 -6.82
CA SER A 384 -21.75 9.69 -5.50
C SER A 384 -21.58 11.21 -5.46
N ASP A 385 -22.20 11.85 -4.47
CA ASP A 385 -22.04 13.28 -4.13
C ASP A 385 -20.59 13.63 -3.67
N THR A 386 -19.59 12.83 -4.09
CA THR A 386 -18.20 13.10 -3.76
C THR A 386 -17.75 14.35 -4.51
N ASP A 387 -17.67 15.42 -3.75
CA ASP A 387 -17.24 16.72 -4.23
C ASP A 387 -15.75 16.67 -4.59
N TYR A 388 -15.45 16.75 -5.90
CA TYR A 388 -14.07 16.82 -6.40
C TYR A 388 -13.39 18.16 -6.04
N THR A 389 -14.11 19.09 -5.42
CA THR A 389 -13.57 20.38 -4.95
C THR A 389 -13.03 20.28 -3.51
N THR A 390 -13.15 19.12 -2.86
CA THR A 390 -12.69 18.88 -1.49
C THR A 390 -11.59 17.81 -1.44
N THR A 391 -10.89 17.75 -0.31
CA THR A 391 -9.85 16.75 -0.06
C THR A 391 -10.36 15.49 0.65
N GLU A 392 -11.64 15.41 0.95
CA GLU A 392 -12.21 14.31 1.76
C GLU A 392 -11.94 12.92 1.15
N VAL A 393 -12.07 12.80 -0.17
CA VAL A 393 -11.77 11.55 -0.87
C VAL A 393 -10.28 11.23 -0.80
N ALA A 394 -9.40 12.23 -0.94
CA ALA A 394 -7.96 12.05 -0.81
C ALA A 394 -7.57 11.61 0.61
N ASP A 395 -8.16 12.23 1.64
CA ASP A 395 -7.91 11.89 3.05
C ASP A 395 -8.34 10.45 3.38
N LYS A 396 -9.43 9.96 2.76
CA LYS A 396 -9.89 8.57 2.89
C LYS A 396 -9.06 7.56 2.09
N ALA A 397 -8.51 7.98 0.95
CA ALA A 397 -7.74 7.13 0.04
C ALA A 397 -6.27 6.96 0.46
N ALA A 398 -5.68 8.00 1.05
CA ALA A 398 -4.26 8.06 1.39
C ALA A 398 -3.77 6.88 2.24
N PRO A 399 -4.48 6.41 3.29
CA PRO A 399 -4.04 5.26 4.08
C PRO A 399 -3.93 3.96 3.26
N ALA A 400 -4.80 3.76 2.26
CA ALA A 400 -4.75 2.57 1.41
C ALA A 400 -3.53 2.62 0.47
N LEU A 401 -3.20 3.80 -0.07
CA LEU A 401 -2.00 3.98 -0.89
C LEU A 401 -0.73 3.75 -0.06
N ASN A 402 -0.66 4.29 1.16
CA ASN A 402 0.47 4.07 2.07
C ASN A 402 0.67 2.60 2.38
N ARG A 403 -0.38 1.89 2.79
CA ARG A 403 -0.29 0.44 3.05
C ARG A 403 0.16 -0.35 1.83
N PHE A 404 -0.31 0.02 0.64
CA PHE A 404 0.09 -0.60 -0.61
C PHE A 404 1.59 -0.41 -0.88
N GLN A 405 2.12 0.82 -0.74
CA GLN A 405 3.55 1.12 -0.90
C GLN A 405 4.40 0.42 0.16
N GLU A 406 4.02 0.52 1.44
CA GLU A 406 4.68 -0.19 2.53
C GLU A 406 4.68 -1.71 2.29
N GLY A 407 3.58 -2.26 1.75
CA GLY A 407 3.46 -3.67 1.43
C GLY A 407 4.44 -4.13 0.36
N ILE A 408 4.66 -3.33 -0.67
CA ILE A 408 5.68 -3.60 -1.70
C ILE A 408 7.07 -3.56 -1.07
N TYR A 409 7.39 -2.50 -0.32
CA TYR A 409 8.68 -2.34 0.33
C TYR A 409 9.00 -3.55 1.24
N VAL A 410 8.09 -3.88 2.16
CA VAL A 410 8.27 -5.00 3.12
C VAL A 410 8.43 -6.35 2.41
N SER A 411 7.69 -6.57 1.33
CA SER A 411 7.78 -7.81 0.55
C SER A 411 9.16 -7.97 -0.12
N HIS A 412 9.80 -6.88 -0.54
CA HIS A 412 11.15 -6.87 -1.09
C HIS A 412 12.23 -6.96 -0.01
N ASP A 413 12.08 -6.23 1.10
CA ASP A 413 13.00 -6.26 2.25
C ASP A 413 13.18 -7.70 2.76
N LYS A 414 12.10 -8.49 2.81
CA LYS A 414 12.13 -9.92 3.14
C LYS A 414 12.92 -10.78 2.15
N GLN A 415 13.26 -10.25 0.99
CA GLN A 415 14.12 -10.89 -0.01
C GLN A 415 15.54 -10.30 -0.01
N GLY A 416 15.83 -9.36 0.90
CA GLY A 416 17.11 -8.64 0.97
C GLY A 416 17.30 -7.65 -0.18
N VAL A 417 16.22 -7.14 -0.75
CA VAL A 417 16.23 -6.15 -1.83
C VAL A 417 15.62 -4.86 -1.32
N ASP A 418 16.33 -3.75 -1.49
CA ASP A 418 15.81 -2.39 -1.29
C ASP A 418 15.31 -1.87 -2.65
N PRO A 419 13.97 -1.86 -2.91
CA PRO A 419 13.45 -1.45 -4.20
C PRO A 419 13.38 0.06 -4.29
N HIS A 420 13.71 0.64 -5.45
CA HIS A 420 13.42 2.06 -5.71
C HIS A 420 11.92 2.23 -6.01
N LEU A 421 11.17 2.79 -5.05
CA LEU A 421 9.73 2.99 -5.16
C LEU A 421 9.39 4.42 -5.60
N THR A 422 8.63 4.53 -6.69
CA THR A 422 8.22 5.81 -7.27
C THR A 422 6.70 5.93 -7.37
N VAL A 423 6.16 7.12 -7.12
CA VAL A 423 4.74 7.44 -7.32
C VAL A 423 4.57 8.43 -8.46
N HIS A 424 3.83 8.07 -9.51
CA HIS A 424 3.41 8.96 -10.59
C HIS A 424 1.92 9.26 -10.44
N ALA A 425 1.57 10.51 -10.16
CA ALA A 425 0.19 10.87 -9.86
C ALA A 425 -0.34 12.00 -10.73
N HIS A 426 -1.50 11.76 -11.34
CA HIS A 426 -2.16 12.69 -12.24
C HIS A 426 -3.35 13.38 -11.58
N SER A 427 -3.49 14.69 -11.80
CA SER A 427 -4.68 15.43 -11.43
C SER A 427 -5.03 15.26 -9.94
N TYR A 428 -6.27 14.95 -9.57
CA TYR A 428 -6.70 14.65 -8.19
C TYR A 428 -5.90 13.52 -7.54
N GLY A 429 -5.35 12.59 -8.33
CA GLY A 429 -4.44 11.55 -7.83
C GLY A 429 -3.19 12.13 -7.17
N SER A 430 -2.73 13.33 -7.57
CA SER A 430 -1.63 14.03 -6.90
C SER A 430 -2.03 14.56 -5.51
N THR A 431 -3.30 14.93 -5.31
CA THR A 431 -3.82 15.27 -3.99
C THR A 431 -3.89 14.04 -3.09
N VAL A 432 -4.35 12.89 -3.63
CA VAL A 432 -4.33 11.60 -2.92
C VAL A 432 -2.91 11.23 -2.53
N SER A 433 -1.98 11.25 -3.48
CA SER A 433 -0.58 10.87 -3.26
C SER A 433 0.14 11.86 -2.35
N GLY A 434 -0.08 13.16 -2.51
CA GLY A 434 0.47 14.18 -1.63
C GLY A 434 0.00 14.02 -0.18
N THR A 435 -1.29 13.69 0.02
CA THR A 435 -1.83 13.36 1.36
C THR A 435 -1.21 12.08 1.92
N ALA A 436 -1.02 11.06 1.09
CA ALA A 436 -0.37 9.82 1.48
C ALA A 436 1.08 10.07 1.91
N LEU A 437 1.86 10.77 1.10
CA LEU A 437 3.28 11.02 1.35
C LEU A 437 3.57 11.86 2.60
N LEU A 438 2.60 12.64 3.10
CA LEU A 438 2.70 13.29 4.41
C LEU A 438 2.75 12.29 5.59
N ASN A 439 2.29 11.06 5.38
CA ASN A 439 2.14 10.04 6.42
C ASN A 439 2.78 8.69 6.06
N THR A 440 3.36 8.55 4.87
CA THR A 440 4.15 7.37 4.47
C THR A 440 5.33 7.21 5.42
N LYS A 441 5.70 5.99 5.76
CA LYS A 441 6.92 5.73 6.54
C LYS A 441 8.15 6.16 5.74
N VAL A 442 9.08 6.81 6.42
CA VAL A 442 10.33 7.26 5.81
C VAL A 442 11.11 6.07 5.24
N GLY A 443 11.65 6.26 4.03
CA GLY A 443 12.40 5.23 3.30
C GLY A 443 11.52 4.26 2.50
N VAL A 444 10.20 4.45 2.45
CA VAL A 444 9.30 3.61 1.62
C VAL A 444 9.22 4.14 0.19
N VAL A 445 9.09 5.45 0.00
CA VAL A 445 8.99 6.07 -1.32
C VAL A 445 10.22 6.91 -1.56
N ASP A 446 10.94 6.63 -2.63
CA ASP A 446 12.20 7.29 -2.99
C ASP A 446 11.99 8.52 -3.86
N ALA A 447 10.97 8.51 -4.71
CA ALA A 447 10.65 9.64 -5.57
C ALA A 447 9.14 9.75 -5.83
N ALA A 448 8.66 10.96 -6.05
CA ALA A 448 7.29 11.18 -6.50
C ALA A 448 7.22 12.27 -7.58
N GLN A 449 6.36 12.04 -8.56
CA GLN A 449 6.12 12.93 -9.68
C GLN A 449 4.63 13.23 -9.81
N PHE A 450 4.29 14.52 -9.74
CA PHE A 450 2.93 15.02 -9.87
C PHE A 450 2.76 15.77 -11.19
N HIS A 451 1.70 15.47 -11.94
CA HIS A 451 1.43 16.14 -13.21
C HIS A 451 -0.04 16.54 -13.35
N GLY A 452 -0.28 17.73 -13.92
CA GLY A 452 -1.61 18.31 -14.01
C GLY A 452 -2.28 18.48 -12.64
N SER A 453 -1.52 18.80 -11.60
CA SER A 453 -1.97 18.78 -10.21
C SER A 453 -2.80 20.02 -9.85
N PRO A 454 -3.98 19.86 -9.22
CA PRO A 454 -4.68 21.01 -8.62
C PRO A 454 -4.05 21.47 -7.30
N GLY A 455 -3.18 20.67 -6.69
CA GLY A 455 -2.52 20.87 -5.40
C GLY A 455 -2.27 19.55 -4.69
N ALA A 456 -1.19 19.47 -3.91
CA ALA A 456 -0.73 18.23 -3.29
C ALA A 456 -0.47 18.36 -1.78
N ARG A 457 -1.21 19.21 -1.08
CA ARG A 457 -1.28 19.38 0.38
C ARG A 457 -0.09 20.07 1.03
N ALA A 458 1.14 19.78 0.63
CA ALA A 458 2.33 20.35 1.25
C ALA A 458 2.61 21.79 0.77
N THR A 459 3.18 22.59 1.65
CA THR A 459 3.64 23.95 1.36
C THR A 459 5.17 24.05 1.20
N ASN A 460 5.87 22.94 1.47
CA ASN A 460 7.31 22.78 1.30
C ASN A 460 7.59 21.28 1.09
N ALA A 461 8.56 20.94 0.22
CA ALA A 461 8.90 19.56 -0.09
C ALA A 461 9.41 18.75 1.12
N HIS A 462 9.99 19.39 2.12
CA HIS A 462 10.39 18.75 3.37
C HIS A 462 9.23 18.17 4.20
N GLN A 463 7.98 18.49 3.86
CA GLN A 463 6.81 17.96 4.56
C GLN A 463 6.43 16.55 4.09
N TRP A 464 6.82 16.16 2.88
CA TRP A 464 6.64 14.80 2.40
C TRP A 464 7.77 13.90 2.90
N ASN A 465 7.44 12.67 3.28
CA ASN A 465 8.40 11.66 3.70
C ASN A 465 9.07 10.98 2.47
N VAL A 466 9.59 11.81 1.59
CA VAL A 466 10.36 11.47 0.39
C VAL A 466 11.70 12.18 0.49
N PRO A 467 12.82 11.59 0.06
CA PRO A 467 14.12 12.25 0.08
C PRO A 467 14.06 13.63 -0.59
N TYR A 468 14.65 14.65 0.07
CA TYR A 468 14.66 16.00 -0.47
C TYR A 468 15.33 16.06 -1.85
N GLY A 469 14.71 16.78 -2.79
CA GLY A 469 15.18 16.84 -4.17
C GLY A 469 14.59 15.76 -5.09
N HIS A 470 13.79 14.82 -4.58
CA HIS A 470 13.16 13.76 -5.37
C HIS A 470 11.64 13.94 -5.54
N MET A 471 11.17 15.16 -5.36
CA MET A 471 9.81 15.57 -5.69
C MET A 471 9.79 16.32 -7.02
N TYR A 472 9.01 15.83 -7.97
CA TYR A 472 8.96 16.36 -9.35
C TYR A 472 7.55 16.78 -9.75
N THR A 473 7.46 17.75 -10.66
CA THR A 473 6.17 18.20 -11.20
C THR A 473 6.24 18.57 -12.67
N ALA A 474 5.12 18.35 -13.39
CA ALA A 474 4.92 18.81 -14.77
C ALA A 474 3.56 19.47 -14.93
N GLU A 475 3.53 20.61 -15.63
CA GLU A 475 2.33 21.41 -15.88
C GLU A 475 2.24 21.78 -17.35
N ASN A 476 1.26 21.25 -18.07
CA ASN A 476 1.03 21.61 -19.46
C ASN A 476 0.44 23.01 -19.60
N GLY A 477 0.87 23.77 -20.60
CA GLY A 477 0.55 25.20 -20.74
C GLY A 477 -0.93 25.53 -20.99
N LYS A 478 -1.75 24.55 -21.43
CA LYS A 478 -3.21 24.70 -21.59
C LYS A 478 -4.02 23.91 -20.58
N ASP A 479 -3.37 23.44 -19.52
CA ASP A 479 -4.05 22.75 -18.42
C ASP A 479 -4.81 23.76 -17.55
N LYS A 480 -6.14 23.62 -17.50
CA LYS A 480 -7.02 24.51 -16.72
C LYS A 480 -7.22 24.03 -15.28
N VAL A 481 -6.76 22.82 -14.93
CA VAL A 481 -6.89 22.26 -13.59
C VAL A 481 -5.78 22.80 -12.70
N VAL A 482 -4.61 23.03 -13.26
CA VAL A 482 -3.52 23.77 -12.62
C VAL A 482 -4.02 25.18 -12.27
N GLY A 483 -3.85 25.62 -11.03
CA GLY A 483 -4.39 26.88 -10.54
C GLY A 483 -5.77 26.81 -9.86
N MET A 484 -6.45 25.67 -9.94
CA MET A 484 -7.72 25.47 -9.20
C MET A 484 -7.50 25.20 -7.71
N GLY A 485 -6.31 24.76 -7.31
CA GLY A 485 -6.00 24.32 -5.96
C GLY A 485 -6.14 25.41 -4.89
N GLU A 486 -5.90 26.65 -5.25
CA GLU A 486 -6.05 27.80 -4.35
C GLU A 486 -7.53 28.01 -3.92
N LEU A 487 -8.48 27.53 -4.73
CA LEU A 487 -9.92 27.67 -4.47
C LEU A 487 -10.51 26.51 -3.64
N GLY A 488 -9.86 25.32 -3.64
CA GLY A 488 -10.45 24.08 -3.13
C GLY A 488 -9.79 23.50 -1.87
N GLY A 489 -8.82 24.18 -1.26
CA GLY A 489 -8.15 23.64 -0.04
C GLY A 489 -7.16 22.49 -0.32
N PHE A 490 -6.80 22.24 -1.58
CA PHE A 490 -5.83 21.20 -2.00
C PHE A 490 -4.38 21.54 -1.62
N GLY A 491 -4.14 22.75 -1.15
CA GLY A 491 -2.80 23.31 -0.97
C GLY A 491 -2.24 23.92 -2.26
N PRO A 492 -1.02 24.44 -2.23
CA PRO A 492 -0.39 25.05 -3.41
C PRO A 492 -0.16 24.03 -4.51
N GLU A 493 -0.12 24.50 -5.74
CA GLU A 493 0.35 23.71 -6.88
C GLU A 493 1.79 23.24 -6.62
N PRO A 494 2.13 21.99 -6.95
CA PRO A 494 3.48 21.50 -6.70
C PRO A 494 4.59 22.34 -7.31
N SER A 495 4.36 22.97 -8.46
CA SER A 495 5.33 23.88 -9.12
C SER A 495 5.65 25.15 -8.32
N LYS A 496 4.80 25.49 -7.34
CA LYS A 496 4.96 26.63 -6.43
C LYS A 496 5.51 26.20 -5.06
N VAL A 497 5.66 24.90 -4.83
CA VAL A 497 6.17 24.37 -3.56
C VAL A 497 7.70 24.40 -3.56
N PRO A 498 8.34 25.10 -2.61
CA PRO A 498 9.81 25.10 -2.50
C PRO A 498 10.36 23.68 -2.35
N GLY A 499 11.43 23.36 -3.11
CA GLY A 499 12.08 22.07 -3.13
C GLY A 499 11.51 21.05 -4.13
N VAL A 500 10.44 21.39 -4.86
CA VAL A 500 9.91 20.58 -5.96
C VAL A 500 10.60 20.96 -7.26
N GLN A 501 11.07 19.95 -8.01
CA GLN A 501 11.75 20.13 -9.29
C GLN A 501 10.74 20.07 -10.45
N LYS A 502 10.90 20.96 -11.42
CA LYS A 502 10.08 20.96 -12.65
C LYS A 502 10.74 20.07 -13.70
N ILE A 503 9.94 19.21 -14.31
CA ILE A 503 10.35 18.35 -15.42
C ILE A 503 9.63 18.74 -16.70
N SER A 504 9.91 18.05 -17.80
CA SER A 504 9.38 18.33 -19.13
C SER A 504 7.86 18.41 -19.17
N SER A 505 7.34 19.40 -19.86
CA SER A 505 5.91 19.64 -20.09
C SER A 505 5.67 20.19 -21.50
N ASP A 506 4.43 20.08 -21.99
CA ASP A 506 4.06 20.65 -23.29
C ASP A 506 3.39 22.02 -23.11
N PRO A 507 3.96 23.13 -23.63
CA PRO A 507 3.36 24.46 -23.55
C PRO A 507 2.01 24.56 -24.28
N HIS A 508 1.70 23.61 -25.16
CA HIS A 508 0.43 23.52 -25.89
C HIS A 508 -0.45 22.36 -25.47
N GLY A 509 0.05 21.49 -24.58
CA GLY A 509 -0.64 20.31 -24.06
C GLY A 509 -1.78 20.68 -23.11
N LYS A 510 -2.79 19.82 -23.06
CA LYS A 510 -3.94 19.91 -22.16
C LYS A 510 -3.72 19.03 -20.93
N HIS A 511 -4.72 19.02 -20.04
CA HIS A 511 -4.72 18.29 -18.78
C HIS A 511 -4.36 16.79 -18.87
N SER A 512 -4.81 16.11 -19.90
CA SER A 512 -4.61 14.66 -20.07
C SER A 512 -3.49 14.28 -21.04
N ASP A 513 -2.72 15.25 -21.57
CA ASP A 513 -1.79 14.99 -22.67
C ASP A 513 -0.36 14.67 -22.18
N HIS A 514 -0.10 14.66 -20.88
CA HIS A 514 1.24 14.46 -20.32
C HIS A 514 1.92 13.18 -20.83
N TRP A 515 1.26 12.05 -20.70
CA TRP A 515 1.83 10.74 -21.10
C TRP A 515 2.05 10.60 -22.61
N SER A 516 1.42 11.43 -23.43
CA SER A 516 1.67 11.47 -24.89
C SER A 516 2.85 12.37 -25.28
N ASN A 517 3.43 13.11 -24.34
CA ASN A 517 4.67 13.88 -24.55
C ASN A 517 5.89 12.95 -24.36
N PRO A 518 6.72 12.74 -25.41
CA PRO A 518 7.88 11.85 -25.34
C PRO A 518 8.94 12.30 -24.33
N GLU A 519 9.15 13.61 -24.14
CA GLU A 519 10.11 14.17 -23.17
C GLU A 519 9.64 13.91 -21.74
N PHE A 520 8.35 14.13 -21.45
CA PHE A 520 7.76 13.81 -20.15
C PHE A 520 7.85 12.32 -19.83
N MET A 521 7.55 11.45 -20.81
CA MET A 521 7.64 10.00 -20.65
C MET A 521 9.09 9.56 -20.37
N GLU A 522 10.07 10.20 -20.99
CA GLU A 522 11.49 9.93 -20.74
C GLU A 522 11.91 10.34 -19.33
N ASP A 523 11.53 11.54 -18.88
CA ASP A 523 11.79 12.01 -17.52
C ASP A 523 11.15 11.08 -16.49
N ALA A 524 9.89 10.69 -16.70
CA ALA A 524 9.20 9.73 -15.84
C ALA A 524 9.91 8.37 -15.78
N ALA A 525 10.46 7.92 -16.91
CA ALA A 525 11.22 6.68 -16.98
C ALA A 525 12.56 6.76 -16.22
N GLN A 526 13.25 7.90 -16.30
CA GLN A 526 14.48 8.13 -15.55
C GLN A 526 14.21 8.17 -14.05
N ILE A 527 13.19 8.89 -13.59
CA ILE A 527 12.76 8.92 -12.19
C ILE A 527 12.40 7.51 -11.70
N THR A 528 11.64 6.75 -12.50
CA THR A 528 11.30 5.35 -12.19
C THR A 528 12.55 4.47 -12.07
N ALA A 529 13.59 4.73 -12.85
CA ALA A 529 14.85 3.98 -12.83
C ALA A 529 15.84 4.45 -11.74
N GLY A 530 15.43 5.34 -10.84
CA GLY A 530 16.28 5.90 -9.78
C GLY A 530 17.36 6.85 -10.34
N LYS A 531 17.06 7.53 -11.43
CA LYS A 531 17.95 8.51 -12.07
C LYS A 531 17.31 9.87 -12.06
N ASP A 532 18.13 10.92 -11.96
CA ASP A 532 17.63 12.27 -12.16
C ASP A 532 17.21 12.49 -13.62
N PRO A 533 16.10 13.20 -13.87
CA PRO A 533 15.74 13.64 -15.20
C PRO A 533 16.88 14.48 -15.79
N SER A 534 17.14 14.37 -17.08
CA SER A 534 18.27 15.07 -17.69
C SER A 534 18.12 16.58 -17.59
N PHE A 535 19.12 17.28 -17.04
CA PHE A 535 19.15 18.74 -16.88
C PHE A 535 19.01 19.51 -18.21
N ASP A 536 19.27 18.89 -19.34
CA ASP A 536 19.06 19.46 -20.68
C ASP A 536 17.59 19.77 -20.98
N SER A 537 16.64 19.08 -20.33
CA SER A 537 15.21 19.36 -20.45
C SER A 537 14.79 20.62 -19.66
N ILE A 538 15.48 20.94 -18.57
CA ILE A 538 15.16 22.08 -17.69
C ILE A 538 15.72 23.39 -18.25
N ASP A 539 16.93 23.40 -18.80
CA ASP A 539 17.57 24.60 -19.37
C ASP A 539 16.93 25.06 -20.69
N ASN A 540 16.35 24.16 -21.46
CA ASN A 540 15.64 24.50 -22.70
C ASN A 540 14.30 25.19 -22.45
N MET A 541 13.66 25.00 -21.29
CA MET A 541 12.41 25.70 -20.92
C MET A 541 12.65 27.13 -20.45
N ALA A 542 13.81 27.45 -19.86
CA ALA A 542 14.17 28.82 -19.44
C ALA A 542 14.58 29.74 -20.62
N ARG A 543 14.80 29.17 -21.81
CA ARG A 543 15.25 29.87 -23.00
C ARG A 543 14.22 29.96 -24.13
N ARG A 544 13.01 29.45 -23.95
CA ARG A 544 11.87 29.58 -24.86
C ARG A 544 10.72 30.33 -24.18
#